data_afe639b0fe6168233d3279b743fa1875
#
_entry.id   afe639b0fe6168233d3279b743fa1875
#
_cell.length_a   1.000
_cell.length_b   1.000
_cell.length_c   1.000
_cell.angle_alpha   90.00
_cell.angle_beta   90.00
_cell.angle_gamma   90.00
#
_symmetry.space_group_name_H-M   'P 1'
#
loop_
_entity.id
_entity.type
_entity.pdbx_description
1 polymer ?
#
loop_
_entity_poly.entity_id
_entity_poly.type
_entity_poly.pdbx_seq_one_letter_code
_entity_poly.pdbx_strand_id
1 'polypeptide(L)'
;MRRIVMFNWLTTDGYFSGPDGNLDWVVPDEEQAKAAARDIASCDTVLFGRRTYERFERFWRHAADDASTAPGPHRPGQRSREHRTIAVALNEMTKVVFSRTLKDVTWKNARLLHELDPREIETMKSQPGKDMIVFGSGSIVSQLTQHGLIDEYQLVVCPILLGSGRPLFSDVTKSLRLDLLEAKAYPSGDVLLRYARHGGRIS
;
A
#
# COMPACT_ATOMS: atom_id res chain seq x y z
N MET A 1 -18.45 -5.38 7.82
CA MET A 1 -18.10 -4.62 6.60
C MET A 1 -16.59 -4.58 6.52
N ARG A 2 -16.00 -4.92 5.38
CA ARG A 2 -14.53 -4.94 5.18
C ARG A 2 -13.99 -3.52 5.23
N ARG A 3 -12.83 -3.32 5.86
CA ARG A 3 -12.17 -2.01 5.88
C ARG A 3 -11.22 -1.88 4.69
N ILE A 4 -10.92 -0.66 4.29
CA ILE A 4 -9.79 -0.33 3.41
C ILE A 4 -8.73 0.32 4.28
N VAL A 5 -7.57 -0.35 4.35
CA VAL A 5 -6.37 0.13 5.03
C VAL A 5 -5.40 0.67 3.97
N MET A 6 -4.97 1.90 4.11
CA MET A 6 -3.95 2.50 3.26
C MET A 6 -2.59 2.43 3.94
N PHE A 7 -1.57 1.93 3.24
CA PHE A 7 -0.20 1.89 3.71
C PHE A 7 0.74 2.60 2.74
N ASN A 8 1.50 3.58 3.24
CA ASN A 8 2.52 4.27 2.46
C ASN A 8 3.72 4.67 3.32
N TRP A 9 4.92 4.60 2.72
CA TRP A 9 6.06 5.38 3.19
C TRP A 9 5.93 6.82 2.73
N LEU A 10 6.35 7.75 3.59
CA LEU A 10 6.45 9.17 3.32
C LEU A 10 7.82 9.69 3.77
N THR A 11 8.35 10.64 3.05
CA THR A 11 9.45 11.46 3.55
C THR A 11 8.93 12.47 4.57
N THR A 12 9.80 13.03 5.40
CA THR A 12 9.45 14.06 6.39
C THR A 12 8.84 15.31 5.74
N ASP A 13 9.18 15.61 4.49
CA ASP A 13 8.60 16.70 3.68
C ASP A 13 7.39 16.25 2.81
N GLY A 14 6.81 15.05 3.07
CA GLY A 14 5.49 14.66 2.58
C GLY A 14 5.43 13.99 1.21
N TYR A 15 6.55 13.57 0.64
CA TYR A 15 6.57 12.83 -0.63
C TYR A 15 6.52 11.32 -0.39
N PHE A 16 5.76 10.60 -1.22
CA PHE A 16 5.70 9.15 -1.18
C PHE A 16 6.59 8.46 -2.23
N SER A 17 7.18 9.23 -3.12
CA SER A 17 8.22 8.76 -4.06
C SER A 17 9.01 9.96 -4.60
N GLY A 18 10.21 9.69 -5.11
CA GLY A 18 10.97 10.67 -5.88
C GLY A 18 10.24 11.12 -7.16
N PRO A 19 10.76 12.12 -7.88
CA PRO A 19 10.13 12.65 -9.11
C PRO A 19 9.95 11.57 -10.20
N ASP A 20 10.91 10.67 -10.33
CA ASP A 20 10.91 9.51 -11.24
C ASP A 20 10.12 8.31 -10.70
N GLY A 21 9.61 8.40 -9.47
CA GLY A 21 8.84 7.36 -8.79
C GLY A 21 9.70 6.36 -8.03
N ASN A 22 11.00 6.61 -7.81
CA ASN A 22 11.86 5.74 -7.02
C ASN A 22 11.52 5.78 -5.51
N LEU A 23 12.00 4.76 -4.78
CA LEU A 23 11.87 4.58 -3.34
C LEU A 23 13.24 4.22 -2.72
N ASP A 24 14.35 4.65 -3.31
CA ASP A 24 15.70 4.27 -2.92
C ASP A 24 16.09 4.81 -1.53
N TRP A 25 15.33 5.77 -1.06
CA TRP A 25 15.45 6.38 0.26
C TRP A 25 14.81 5.56 1.40
N VAL A 26 14.01 4.54 1.08
CA VAL A 26 13.41 3.66 2.10
C VAL A 26 14.48 2.73 2.66
N VAL A 27 14.70 2.79 3.98
CA VAL A 27 15.63 1.92 4.68
C VAL A 27 14.87 0.73 5.25
N PRO A 28 15.22 -0.52 4.88
CA PRO A 28 14.58 -1.70 5.43
C PRO A 28 14.78 -1.80 6.95
N ASP A 29 13.71 -2.12 7.67
CA ASP A 29 13.68 -2.36 9.11
C ASP A 29 12.98 -3.70 9.39
N GLU A 30 13.60 -4.56 10.22
CA GLU A 30 13.05 -5.89 10.52
C GLU A 30 11.74 -5.84 11.30
N GLU A 31 11.60 -4.89 12.23
CA GLU A 31 10.36 -4.74 12.99
C GLU A 31 9.22 -4.26 12.09
N GLN A 32 9.50 -3.34 11.16
CA GLN A 32 8.55 -2.92 10.13
C GLN A 32 8.16 -4.09 9.23
N ALA A 33 9.12 -4.91 8.78
CA ALA A 33 8.83 -6.08 7.95
C ALA A 33 7.94 -7.09 8.67
N LYS A 34 8.18 -7.33 9.97
CA LYS A 34 7.33 -8.19 10.81
C LYS A 34 5.92 -7.61 10.98
N ALA A 35 5.79 -6.30 11.17
CA ALA A 35 4.50 -5.62 11.26
C ALA A 35 3.75 -5.72 9.92
N ALA A 36 4.40 -5.40 8.81
CA ALA A 36 3.81 -5.49 7.47
C ALA A 36 3.33 -6.91 7.13
N ALA A 37 4.08 -7.95 7.51
CA ALA A 37 3.67 -9.34 7.31
C ALA A 37 2.38 -9.69 8.09
N ARG A 38 2.22 -9.17 9.31
CA ARG A 38 0.99 -9.36 10.11
C ARG A 38 -0.20 -8.61 9.50
N ASP A 39 0.01 -7.35 9.10
CA ASP A 39 -1.04 -6.51 8.54
C ASP A 39 -1.54 -7.07 7.20
N ILE A 40 -0.64 -7.52 6.33
CA ILE A 40 -0.98 -8.18 5.07
C ILE A 40 -1.76 -9.48 5.31
N ALA A 41 -1.43 -10.27 6.32
CA ALA A 41 -2.14 -11.51 6.66
C ALA A 41 -3.60 -11.26 7.12
N SER A 42 -3.91 -10.05 7.59
CA SER A 42 -5.27 -9.63 7.95
C SER A 42 -6.13 -9.25 6.75
N CYS A 43 -5.55 -9.15 5.55
CA CYS A 43 -6.20 -8.74 4.32
C CYS A 43 -6.32 -9.92 3.33
N ASP A 44 -7.30 -9.85 2.42
CA ASP A 44 -7.48 -10.81 1.32
C ASP A 44 -7.53 -10.14 -0.06
N THR A 45 -7.53 -8.84 -0.11
CA THR A 45 -7.64 -8.05 -1.34
C THR A 45 -6.67 -6.87 -1.29
N VAL A 46 -5.98 -6.65 -2.40
CA VAL A 46 -5.11 -5.48 -2.58
C VAL A 46 -5.58 -4.63 -3.74
N LEU A 47 -5.60 -3.31 -3.54
CA LEU A 47 -5.99 -2.32 -4.53
C LEU A 47 -4.74 -1.63 -5.08
N PHE A 48 -4.58 -1.65 -6.40
CA PHE A 48 -3.41 -1.10 -7.08
C PHE A 48 -3.80 -0.12 -8.18
N GLY A 49 -3.02 0.94 -8.33
CA GLY A 49 -2.90 1.62 -9.62
C GLY A 49 -1.82 0.96 -10.46
N ARG A 50 -1.80 1.24 -11.77
CA ARG A 50 -0.91 0.62 -12.75
C ARG A 50 0.55 0.53 -12.30
N ARG A 51 1.18 1.68 -11.98
CA ARG A 51 2.62 1.73 -11.66
C ARG A 51 2.98 0.89 -10.44
N THR A 52 2.12 0.89 -9.43
CA THR A 52 2.34 0.09 -8.22
C THR A 52 2.14 -1.39 -8.52
N TYR A 53 1.10 -1.73 -9.31
CA TYR A 53 0.89 -3.11 -9.78
C TYR A 53 2.12 -3.65 -10.52
N GLU A 54 2.61 -2.95 -11.55
CA GLU A 54 3.76 -3.35 -12.34
C GLU A 54 5.02 -3.56 -11.49
N ARG A 55 5.25 -2.66 -10.49
CA ARG A 55 6.35 -2.77 -9.54
C ARG A 55 6.19 -3.99 -8.62
N PHE A 56 5.02 -4.17 -8.04
CA PHE A 56 4.73 -5.29 -7.14
C PHE A 56 4.77 -6.62 -7.87
N GLU A 57 4.19 -6.73 -9.06
CA GLU A 57 4.23 -7.93 -9.89
C GLU A 57 5.67 -8.34 -10.19
N ARG A 58 6.48 -7.41 -10.68
CA ARG A 58 7.90 -7.68 -11.03
C ARG A 58 8.67 -8.26 -9.85
N PHE A 59 8.38 -7.79 -8.65
CA PHE A 59 9.13 -8.17 -7.47
C PHE A 59 8.50 -9.35 -6.72
N TRP A 60 7.19 -9.27 -6.40
CA TRP A 60 6.55 -10.20 -5.47
C TRP A 60 6.06 -11.49 -6.14
N ARG A 61 5.79 -11.48 -7.43
CA ARG A 61 5.26 -12.64 -8.16
C ARG A 61 6.11 -13.90 -7.97
N HIS A 62 7.42 -13.75 -7.97
CA HIS A 62 8.39 -14.83 -7.85
C HIS A 62 9.17 -14.85 -6.52
N ALA A 63 8.89 -13.91 -5.63
CA ALA A 63 9.64 -13.78 -4.39
C ALA A 63 9.37 -14.90 -3.36
N ALA A 64 8.32 -15.69 -3.54
CA ALA A 64 8.04 -16.88 -2.74
C ALA A 64 8.86 -18.10 -3.16
N ASP A 65 9.39 -18.14 -4.39
CA ASP A 65 10.15 -19.26 -4.94
C ASP A 65 11.56 -19.28 -4.34
N ASP A 66 11.99 -20.41 -3.79
CA ASP A 66 13.31 -20.54 -3.14
C ASP A 66 14.46 -20.34 -4.13
N ALA A 67 14.25 -20.69 -5.41
CA ALA A 67 15.21 -20.52 -6.51
C ALA A 67 15.23 -19.09 -7.09
N SER A 68 14.32 -18.19 -6.67
CA SER A 68 14.28 -16.85 -7.24
C SER A 68 15.44 -16.00 -6.75
N THR A 69 16.20 -15.46 -7.71
CA THR A 69 17.28 -14.50 -7.49
C THR A 69 16.83 -13.06 -7.68
N ALA A 70 15.51 -12.82 -7.83
CA ALA A 70 14.97 -11.48 -8.02
C ALA A 70 15.38 -10.57 -6.86
N PRO A 71 15.83 -9.34 -7.16
CA PRO A 71 16.27 -8.41 -6.12
C PRO A 71 15.12 -8.00 -5.20
N GLY A 72 15.42 -7.67 -3.94
CA GLY A 72 14.48 -7.09 -2.98
C GLY A 72 13.90 -5.77 -3.49
N PRO A 73 12.69 -5.33 -3.02
CA PRO A 73 12.08 -4.09 -3.47
C PRO A 73 12.97 -2.88 -3.19
N HIS A 74 13.85 -2.98 -2.21
CA HIS A 74 14.69 -1.89 -1.74
C HIS A 74 16.19 -2.24 -1.75
N ARG A 75 16.58 -3.54 -1.84
CA ARG A 75 17.99 -3.96 -1.95
C ARG A 75 18.12 -5.27 -2.73
N PRO A 76 19.10 -5.38 -3.64
CA PRO A 76 19.43 -6.65 -4.29
C PRO A 76 19.92 -7.69 -3.27
N GLY A 77 19.41 -8.90 -3.35
CA GLY A 77 20.08 -10.09 -2.79
C GLY A 77 19.76 -10.48 -1.36
N GLN A 78 18.94 -9.74 -0.58
CA GLN A 78 18.54 -10.17 0.77
C GLN A 78 17.04 -10.46 0.84
N ARG A 79 16.69 -11.74 1.09
CA ARG A 79 15.33 -12.16 1.39
C ARG A 79 15.24 -12.60 2.83
N SER A 80 14.41 -11.92 3.60
CA SER A 80 14.06 -12.34 4.94
C SER A 80 12.88 -13.32 4.91
N ARG A 81 12.65 -14.00 6.03
CA ARG A 81 11.47 -14.86 6.26
C ARG A 81 10.17 -14.06 6.07
N GLU A 82 10.18 -12.80 6.50
CA GLU A 82 9.06 -11.88 6.39
C GLU A 82 8.74 -11.55 4.93
N HIS A 83 9.74 -11.31 4.10
CA HIS A 83 9.55 -11.11 2.65
C HIS A 83 8.87 -12.32 1.99
N ARG A 84 9.28 -13.55 2.35
CA ARG A 84 8.62 -14.75 1.84
C ARG A 84 7.15 -14.84 2.30
N THR A 85 6.88 -14.55 3.57
CA THR A 85 5.52 -14.53 4.11
C THR A 85 4.65 -13.53 3.37
N ILE A 86 5.16 -12.31 3.15
CA ILE A 86 4.49 -11.26 2.38
C ILE A 86 4.24 -11.71 0.93
N ALA A 87 5.24 -12.31 0.29
CA ALA A 87 5.13 -12.78 -1.09
C ALA A 87 4.04 -13.86 -1.24
N VAL A 88 3.99 -14.84 -0.34
CA VAL A 88 2.96 -15.88 -0.32
C VAL A 88 1.58 -15.24 -0.17
N ALA A 89 1.40 -14.36 0.81
CA ALA A 89 0.14 -13.67 1.04
C ALA A 89 -0.30 -12.86 -0.19
N LEU A 90 0.58 -12.03 -0.75
CA LEU A 90 0.28 -11.23 -1.95
C LEU A 90 -0.07 -12.10 -3.17
N ASN A 91 0.55 -13.26 -3.34
CA ASN A 91 0.21 -14.18 -4.44
C ASN A 91 -1.20 -14.75 -4.28
N GLU A 92 -1.65 -15.03 -3.05
CA GLU A 92 -2.98 -15.60 -2.81
C GLU A 92 -4.10 -14.54 -2.79
N MET A 93 -3.81 -13.30 -2.40
CA MET A 93 -4.79 -12.20 -2.37
C MET A 93 -5.41 -11.93 -3.75
N THR A 94 -6.64 -11.45 -3.77
CA THR A 94 -7.24 -10.81 -4.95
C THR A 94 -6.56 -9.46 -5.19
N LYS A 95 -6.12 -9.19 -6.45
CA LYS A 95 -5.56 -7.92 -6.86
C LYS A 95 -6.57 -7.19 -7.74
N VAL A 96 -7.01 -6.02 -7.32
CA VAL A 96 -7.85 -5.14 -8.13
C VAL A 96 -6.96 -4.02 -8.67
N VAL A 97 -6.78 -3.98 -9.97
CA VAL A 97 -5.87 -3.06 -10.65
C VAL A 97 -6.67 -2.02 -11.41
N PHE A 98 -6.49 -0.75 -11.07
CA PHE A 98 -7.14 0.37 -11.75
C PHE A 98 -6.23 0.98 -12.81
N SER A 99 -6.60 0.87 -14.09
CA SER A 99 -5.80 1.44 -15.17
C SER A 99 -6.61 1.64 -16.45
N ARG A 100 -6.54 2.84 -17.02
CA ARG A 100 -7.10 3.13 -18.36
C ARG A 100 -6.18 2.70 -19.50
N THR A 101 -4.94 2.35 -19.22
CA THR A 101 -3.90 2.12 -20.25
C THR A 101 -3.39 0.70 -20.30
N LEU A 102 -3.51 -0.10 -19.21
CA LEU A 102 -3.24 -1.52 -19.27
C LEU A 102 -4.31 -2.22 -20.09
N LYS A 103 -3.89 -3.19 -20.89
CA LYS A 103 -4.78 -4.06 -21.67
C LYS A 103 -5.10 -5.33 -20.93
N ASP A 104 -4.19 -5.79 -20.08
CA ASP A 104 -4.31 -7.04 -19.34
C ASP A 104 -3.47 -7.01 -18.05
N VAL A 105 -3.76 -7.94 -17.14
CA VAL A 105 -3.03 -8.21 -15.89
C VAL A 105 -2.76 -9.70 -15.78
N THR A 106 -1.50 -10.07 -15.59
CA THR A 106 -1.04 -11.46 -15.69
C THR A 106 -0.70 -12.11 -14.35
N TRP A 107 -0.68 -11.33 -13.27
CA TRP A 107 -0.44 -11.88 -11.94
C TRP A 107 -1.66 -12.69 -11.47
N LYS A 108 -1.43 -13.87 -10.87
CA LYS A 108 -2.49 -14.74 -10.33
C LYS A 108 -3.50 -13.94 -9.50
N ASN A 109 -4.78 -14.24 -9.64
CA ASN A 109 -5.89 -13.60 -8.93
C ASN A 109 -5.99 -12.08 -9.15
N ALA A 110 -5.45 -11.55 -10.26
CA ALA A 110 -5.60 -10.14 -10.60
C ALA A 110 -6.80 -9.92 -11.54
N ARG A 111 -7.47 -8.78 -11.36
CA ARG A 111 -8.50 -8.28 -12.27
C ARG A 111 -8.26 -6.81 -12.57
N LEU A 112 -8.47 -6.44 -13.83
CA LEU A 112 -8.33 -5.07 -14.32
C LEU A 112 -9.68 -4.36 -14.30
N LEU A 113 -9.68 -3.15 -13.76
CA LEU A 113 -10.79 -2.20 -13.86
C LEU A 113 -10.26 -0.92 -14.52
N HIS A 114 -11.01 -0.37 -15.47
CA HIS A 114 -10.56 0.80 -16.23
C HIS A 114 -10.71 2.11 -15.45
N GLU A 115 -11.61 2.14 -14.47
CA GLU A 115 -11.85 3.28 -13.59
C GLU A 115 -12.14 2.83 -12.16
N LEU A 116 -12.01 3.76 -11.21
CA LEU A 116 -12.40 3.55 -9.83
C LEU A 116 -13.81 4.11 -9.65
N ASP A 117 -14.82 3.22 -9.63
CA ASP A 117 -16.19 3.58 -9.26
C ASP A 117 -16.37 3.44 -7.74
N PRO A 118 -16.70 4.52 -7.01
CA PRO A 118 -16.95 4.46 -5.57
C PRO A 118 -18.02 3.45 -5.17
N ARG A 119 -19.06 3.26 -6.00
CA ARG A 119 -20.15 2.31 -5.72
C ARG A 119 -19.66 0.85 -5.81
N GLU A 120 -18.76 0.57 -6.75
CA GLU A 120 -18.16 -0.76 -6.85
C GLU A 120 -17.28 -1.05 -5.63
N ILE A 121 -16.52 -0.04 -5.15
CA ILE A 121 -15.72 -0.15 -3.92
C ILE A 121 -16.62 -0.39 -2.68
N GLU A 122 -17.72 0.33 -2.55
CA GLU A 122 -18.70 0.11 -1.46
C GLU A 122 -19.31 -1.28 -1.53
N THR A 123 -19.61 -1.78 -2.71
CA THR A 123 -20.08 -3.14 -2.95
C THR A 123 -19.03 -4.16 -2.48
N MET A 124 -17.75 -3.97 -2.85
CA MET A 124 -16.68 -4.83 -2.38
C MET A 124 -16.53 -4.79 -0.85
N LYS A 125 -16.67 -3.61 -0.22
CA LYS A 125 -16.65 -3.47 1.26
C LYS A 125 -17.79 -4.23 1.93
N SER A 126 -18.95 -4.34 1.32
CA SER A 126 -20.13 -5.01 1.87
C SER A 126 -20.09 -6.54 1.76
N GLN A 127 -19.25 -7.10 0.88
CA GLN A 127 -19.09 -8.54 0.70
C GLN A 127 -18.40 -9.20 1.91
N PRO A 128 -18.66 -10.49 2.17
CA PRO A 128 -17.88 -11.26 3.15
C PRO A 128 -16.39 -11.31 2.75
N GLY A 129 -15.51 -11.29 3.73
CA GLY A 129 -14.06 -11.37 3.51
C GLY A 129 -13.28 -10.63 4.59
N LYS A 130 -11.94 -10.69 4.45
CA LYS A 130 -11.01 -9.92 5.28
C LYS A 130 -10.93 -8.46 4.78
N ASP A 131 -10.12 -7.66 5.44
CA ASP A 131 -9.88 -6.28 5.03
C ASP A 131 -9.20 -6.18 3.65
N MET A 132 -9.28 -5.00 3.05
CA MET A 132 -8.61 -4.65 1.79
C MET A 132 -7.46 -3.70 2.11
N ILE A 133 -6.36 -3.83 1.38
CA ILE A 133 -5.21 -2.94 1.54
C ILE A 133 -4.90 -2.20 0.23
N VAL A 134 -4.50 -0.93 0.32
CA VAL A 134 -4.01 -0.16 -0.81
C VAL A 134 -2.57 0.27 -0.53
N PHE A 135 -1.67 -0.09 -1.47
CA PHE A 135 -0.28 0.33 -1.43
C PHE A 135 -0.02 1.39 -2.50
N GLY A 136 0.62 2.46 -2.12
CA GLY A 136 1.06 3.48 -3.04
C GLY A 136 -0.05 3.96 -3.96
N SER A 137 0.32 4.30 -5.22
CA SER A 137 -0.61 4.82 -6.22
C SER A 137 -1.32 6.07 -5.72
N GLY A 138 -0.57 7.17 -5.62
CA GLY A 138 -1.13 8.44 -5.11
C GLY A 138 -2.49 8.78 -5.71
N SER A 139 -2.70 8.53 -7.01
CA SER A 139 -4.00 8.76 -7.67
C SER A 139 -5.14 7.87 -7.14
N ILE A 140 -4.87 6.60 -6.78
CA ILE A 140 -5.89 5.71 -6.22
C ILE A 140 -6.17 6.09 -4.76
N VAL A 141 -5.11 6.34 -3.98
CA VAL A 141 -5.25 6.81 -2.59
C VAL A 141 -6.02 8.13 -2.54
N SER A 142 -5.68 9.11 -3.41
CA SER A 142 -6.39 10.40 -3.46
C SER A 142 -7.87 10.22 -3.80
N GLN A 143 -8.22 9.40 -4.80
CA GLN A 143 -9.60 9.13 -5.16
C GLN A 143 -10.37 8.45 -4.03
N LEU A 144 -9.81 7.39 -3.43
CA LEU A 144 -10.43 6.70 -2.29
C LEU A 144 -10.61 7.66 -1.10
N THR A 145 -9.63 8.51 -0.81
CA THR A 145 -9.70 9.53 0.25
C THR A 145 -10.79 10.56 -0.05
N GLN A 146 -10.85 11.07 -1.28
CA GLN A 146 -11.86 12.06 -1.72
C GLN A 146 -13.30 11.56 -1.52
N HIS A 147 -13.52 10.26 -1.71
CA HIS A 147 -14.82 9.61 -1.52
C HIS A 147 -15.04 9.07 -0.09
N GLY A 148 -14.08 9.26 0.83
CA GLY A 148 -14.19 8.79 2.21
C GLY A 148 -14.23 7.26 2.34
N LEU A 149 -13.60 6.53 1.42
CA LEU A 149 -13.64 5.07 1.36
C LEU A 149 -12.54 4.39 2.17
N ILE A 150 -11.45 5.10 2.48
CA ILE A 150 -10.38 4.61 3.34
C ILE A 150 -10.83 4.71 4.79
N ASP A 151 -10.71 3.62 5.54
CA ASP A 151 -11.08 3.53 6.94
C ASP A 151 -9.89 3.78 7.87
N GLU A 152 -8.69 3.33 7.45
CA GLU A 152 -7.45 3.46 8.22
C GLU A 152 -6.29 3.90 7.32
N TYR A 153 -5.51 4.86 7.80
CA TYR A 153 -4.32 5.39 7.15
C TYR A 153 -3.09 4.98 7.96
N GLN A 154 -2.20 4.21 7.35
CA GLN A 154 -0.91 3.83 7.92
C GLN A 154 0.19 4.53 7.14
N LEU A 155 0.85 5.47 7.77
CA LEU A 155 1.90 6.30 7.21
C LEU A 155 3.22 6.02 7.95
N VAL A 156 4.22 5.53 7.24
CA VAL A 156 5.57 5.40 7.77
C VAL A 156 6.36 6.62 7.33
N VAL A 157 6.60 7.52 8.26
CA VAL A 157 7.37 8.76 8.01
C VAL A 157 8.85 8.44 8.19
N CYS A 158 9.62 8.53 7.11
CA CYS A 158 11.05 8.28 7.09
C CYS A 158 11.84 9.56 7.35
N PRO A 159 12.97 9.50 8.07
CA PRO A 159 13.74 10.67 8.50
C PRO A 159 14.61 11.24 7.36
N ILE A 160 13.97 11.64 6.27
CA ILE A 160 14.61 12.19 5.07
C ILE A 160 13.81 13.36 4.50
N LEU A 161 14.49 14.33 3.94
CA LEU A 161 13.96 15.43 3.13
C LEU A 161 14.41 15.23 1.69
N LEU A 162 13.46 15.11 0.75
CA LEU A 162 13.77 14.99 -0.69
C LEU A 162 13.78 16.34 -1.41
N GLY A 163 13.07 17.34 -0.90
CA GLY A 163 12.93 18.65 -1.54
C GLY A 163 12.08 18.64 -2.81
N SER A 164 11.94 17.50 -3.47
CA SER A 164 11.07 17.31 -4.64
C SER A 164 10.60 15.85 -4.75
N GLY A 165 9.41 15.64 -5.28
CA GLY A 165 8.84 14.29 -5.37
C GLY A 165 7.36 14.31 -5.70
N ARG A 166 6.69 13.19 -5.49
CA ARG A 166 5.24 13.05 -5.70
C ARG A 166 4.53 13.08 -4.35
N PRO A 167 3.68 14.09 -4.11
CA PRO A 167 2.87 14.13 -2.90
C PRO A 167 1.76 13.07 -2.97
N LEU A 168 1.43 12.48 -1.81
CA LEU A 168 0.46 11.36 -1.73
C LEU A 168 -0.98 11.84 -1.96
N PHE A 169 -1.33 13.03 -1.47
CA PHE A 169 -2.70 13.56 -1.44
C PHE A 169 -2.89 14.78 -2.35
N SER A 170 -2.16 14.85 -3.47
CA SER A 170 -2.20 16.01 -4.39
C SER A 170 -3.59 16.36 -4.90
N ASP A 171 -4.45 15.36 -5.09
CA ASP A 171 -5.77 15.52 -5.71
C ASP A 171 -6.91 15.57 -4.67
N VAL A 172 -6.58 15.61 -3.39
CA VAL A 172 -7.58 15.74 -2.31
C VAL A 172 -7.95 17.21 -2.14
N THR A 173 -9.20 17.55 -2.43
CA THR A 173 -9.69 18.93 -2.43
C THR A 173 -10.47 19.31 -1.17
N LYS A 174 -10.85 18.32 -0.35
CA LYS A 174 -11.58 18.53 0.90
C LYS A 174 -10.74 18.10 2.08
N SER A 175 -10.68 18.90 3.12
CA SER A 175 -10.05 18.50 4.37
C SER A 175 -10.76 17.29 4.98
N LEU A 176 -9.97 16.32 5.46
CA LEU A 176 -10.44 15.14 6.15
C LEU A 176 -9.80 15.11 7.55
N ARG A 177 -10.63 15.07 8.59
CA ARG A 177 -10.12 14.92 9.95
C ARG A 177 -9.83 13.44 10.22
N LEU A 178 -8.72 13.18 10.89
CA LEU A 178 -8.26 11.86 11.28
C LEU A 178 -8.07 11.79 12.79
N ASP A 179 -8.34 10.62 13.36
CA ASP A 179 -8.13 10.33 14.78
C ASP A 179 -6.92 9.42 14.92
N LEU A 180 -5.94 9.82 15.73
CA LEU A 180 -4.72 9.04 15.96
C LEU A 180 -5.05 7.74 16.70
N LEU A 181 -4.64 6.60 16.13
CA LEU A 181 -4.74 5.27 16.75
C LEU A 181 -3.41 4.84 17.37
N GLU A 182 -2.30 5.08 16.67
CA GLU A 182 -0.98 4.64 17.10
C GLU A 182 0.10 5.58 16.53
N ALA A 183 1.14 5.84 17.31
CA ALA A 183 2.40 6.42 16.88
C ALA A 183 3.53 5.56 17.42
N LYS A 184 4.33 4.97 16.52
CA LYS A 184 5.42 4.05 16.90
C LYS A 184 6.71 4.42 16.18
N ALA A 185 7.77 4.70 16.93
CA ALA A 185 9.11 4.85 16.39
C ALA A 185 9.78 3.48 16.21
N TYR A 186 10.55 3.34 15.12
CA TYR A 186 11.37 2.16 14.82
C TYR A 186 12.86 2.46 15.01
N PRO A 187 13.70 1.43 15.21
CA PRO A 187 15.15 1.59 15.34
C PRO A 187 15.82 2.27 14.12
N SER A 188 15.22 2.15 12.93
CA SER A 188 15.64 2.85 11.70
C SER A 188 15.50 4.39 11.77
N GLY A 189 14.76 4.91 12.76
CA GLY A 189 14.36 6.31 12.85
C GLY A 189 13.02 6.60 12.17
N ASP A 190 12.42 5.64 11.49
CA ASP A 190 11.09 5.77 10.90
C ASP A 190 10.02 5.85 11.99
N VAL A 191 8.92 6.55 11.71
CA VAL A 191 7.77 6.65 12.61
C VAL A 191 6.51 6.16 11.88
N LEU A 192 5.90 5.09 12.38
CA LEU A 192 4.57 4.66 11.96
C LEU A 192 3.52 5.53 12.64
N LEU A 193 2.66 6.11 11.84
CA LEU A 193 1.46 6.82 12.28
C LEU A 193 0.23 6.06 11.74
N ARG A 194 -0.66 5.64 12.62
CA ARG A 194 -1.93 5.02 12.26
C ARG A 194 -3.06 5.93 12.64
N TYR A 195 -3.93 6.21 11.69
CA TYR A 195 -5.09 7.07 11.89
C TYR A 195 -6.36 6.38 11.40
N ALA A 196 -7.45 6.52 12.16
CA ALA A 196 -8.78 6.26 11.66
C ALA A 196 -9.37 7.51 11.00
N ARG A 197 -10.27 7.31 10.05
CA ARG A 197 -11.10 8.42 9.56
C ARG A 197 -12.04 8.88 10.68
N HIS A 198 -12.06 10.18 10.98
CA HIS A 198 -12.96 10.75 12.00
C HIS A 198 -14.43 10.45 11.69
N GLY A 199 -15.17 9.97 12.70
CA GLY A 199 -16.55 9.52 12.53
C GLY A 199 -16.71 8.20 11.76
N GLY A 200 -15.63 7.54 11.40
CA GLY A 200 -15.64 6.16 10.91
C GLY A 200 -15.94 5.18 12.04
N ARG A 201 -16.56 4.03 11.71
CA ARG A 201 -16.71 2.96 12.70
C ARG A 201 -15.35 2.32 12.95
N ILE A 202 -14.82 2.48 14.17
CA ILE A 202 -13.72 1.68 14.70
C ILE A 202 -14.38 0.40 15.23
N SER A 203 -14.14 -0.74 14.60
CA SER A 203 -14.59 -2.05 15.10
C SER A 203 -13.45 -2.73 15.83
#